data_88e1f48a8ef970bf4aeb8c11f03bfc94
#
_entry.id   88e1f48a8ef970bf4aeb8c11f03bfc94
#
_cell.length_a   1.000
_cell.length_b   1.000
_cell.length_c   1.000
_cell.angle_alpha   90.00
_cell.angle_beta   90.00
_cell.angle_gamma   90.00
#
_symmetry.space_group_name_H-M   'P 1'
#
loop_
_entity.id
_entity.type
_entity.pdbx_description
1 polymer ?
#
loop_
_entity_poly.entity_id
_entity_poly.type
_entity_poly.pdbx_seq_one_letter_code
_entity_poly.pdbx_strand_id
1 'polypeptide(L)'
;MGVLRWRSALDEEITQTSSKAVSKLDLEVLTALRLAVYQLRRLDRIPPRAAIHESVELVKRARKRSAAPFVNAVLRKLAAAAPLPHASTSTAESFASPESLARALAHPLWLVERWVRAYGLAAAHQICQYDQSVPATAIRLRDPAAENDLRAEGIDLAPGALLASARRVSTANISQARALLSGQAVIQDEASQLVAALVGRGARILDCCAAPGGKTLAMADYNPDATITAVELHPHRARLLQKLLRSAEASRTARPHNIQIITADLQTAPLHANFDRVLVDVPCSGTGTLARNPEIKWRLQPEDLEDLRARQFAILRSALTQVAPGGRLIYSTCSLEKAENENVVEEVLEEARKQNSTFRLIDVRPELDRLESEGVLSWPDPASLTRGPFLRTLPGIHPCDGFFAAIFEKL
;
A
#
# COMPACT_ATOMS: atom_id res chain seq x y z
N MET A 1 0.23 15.17 -2.76
CA MET A 1 -0.13 14.20 -1.68
C MET A 1 -0.97 14.89 -0.59
N GLY A 2 -0.49 15.92 0.12
CA GLY A 2 -1.21 16.54 1.24
C GLY A 2 -2.63 17.03 0.93
N VAL A 3 -2.82 17.68 -0.22
CA VAL A 3 -4.17 18.09 -0.69
C VAL A 3 -5.12 16.90 -0.80
N LEU A 4 -4.63 15.76 -1.32
CA LEU A 4 -5.45 14.56 -1.45
C LEU A 4 -5.78 13.93 -0.09
N ARG A 5 -4.85 13.97 0.88
CA ARG A 5 -5.14 13.48 2.23
C ARG A 5 -6.30 14.25 2.86
N TRP A 6 -6.32 15.57 2.71
CA TRP A 6 -7.25 16.46 3.39
C TRP A 6 -8.39 16.97 2.51
N ARG A 7 -8.60 16.39 1.33
CA ARG A 7 -9.49 16.91 0.28
C ARG A 7 -10.87 17.31 0.78
N SER A 8 -11.58 16.45 1.52
CA SER A 8 -12.95 16.75 1.98
C SER A 8 -12.98 17.90 3.00
N ALA A 9 -11.99 17.97 3.89
CA ALA A 9 -11.87 19.08 4.84
C ALA A 9 -11.58 20.42 4.13
N LEU A 10 -10.70 20.41 3.12
CA LEU A 10 -10.42 21.59 2.29
C LEU A 10 -11.67 22.04 1.52
N ASP A 11 -12.43 21.10 0.97
CA ASP A 11 -13.68 21.35 0.25
C ASP A 11 -14.76 21.95 1.16
N GLU A 12 -14.82 21.48 2.40
CA GLU A 12 -15.71 22.03 3.42
C GLU A 12 -15.37 23.50 3.73
N GLU A 13 -14.10 23.82 4.01
CA GLU A 13 -13.65 25.20 4.25
C GLU A 13 -13.91 26.12 3.05
N ILE A 14 -13.66 25.65 1.83
CA ILE A 14 -13.91 26.39 0.58
C ILE A 14 -15.41 26.66 0.46
N THR A 15 -16.25 25.66 0.67
CA THR A 15 -17.72 25.79 0.54
C THR A 15 -18.27 26.79 1.54
N GLN A 16 -17.88 26.70 2.82
CA GLN A 16 -18.33 27.59 3.89
C GLN A 16 -17.90 29.04 3.62
N THR A 17 -16.66 29.24 3.17
CA THR A 17 -16.12 30.60 2.96
C THR A 17 -16.63 31.25 1.70
N SER A 18 -16.80 30.49 0.63
CA SER A 18 -17.24 30.98 -0.69
C SER A 18 -18.76 31.04 -0.84
N SER A 19 -19.51 30.36 0.03
CA SER A 19 -20.95 30.13 -0.08
C SER A 19 -21.35 29.46 -1.41
N LYS A 20 -20.40 28.74 -2.04
CA LYS A 20 -20.61 28.00 -3.28
C LYS A 20 -20.23 26.54 -3.09
N ALA A 21 -21.07 25.63 -3.56
CA ALA A 21 -20.74 24.22 -3.59
C ALA A 21 -19.51 23.98 -4.51
N VAL A 22 -18.55 23.16 -4.07
CA VAL A 22 -17.32 22.87 -4.84
C VAL A 22 -17.63 22.23 -6.21
N SER A 23 -18.75 21.52 -6.34
CA SER A 23 -19.22 20.93 -7.61
C SER A 23 -19.60 21.95 -8.68
N LYS A 24 -19.81 23.23 -8.29
CA LYS A 24 -20.12 24.34 -9.20
C LYS A 24 -18.88 25.14 -9.61
N LEU A 25 -17.72 24.77 -9.15
CA LEU A 25 -16.46 25.44 -9.48
C LEU A 25 -15.74 24.70 -10.62
N ASP A 26 -15.16 25.45 -11.54
CA ASP A 26 -14.26 24.87 -12.53
C ASP A 26 -13.13 24.10 -11.86
N LEU A 27 -12.74 22.97 -12.44
CA LEU A 27 -11.73 22.07 -11.84
C LEU A 27 -10.40 22.79 -11.55
N GLU A 28 -9.96 23.65 -12.45
CA GLU A 28 -8.71 24.40 -12.31
C GLU A 28 -8.79 25.40 -11.16
N VAL A 29 -9.96 26.06 -11.01
CA VAL A 29 -10.22 27.02 -9.93
C VAL A 29 -10.26 26.30 -8.58
N LEU A 30 -10.99 25.17 -8.52
CA LEU A 30 -11.06 24.33 -7.31
C LEU A 30 -9.71 23.78 -6.92
N THR A 31 -8.91 23.33 -7.89
CA THR A 31 -7.56 22.81 -7.65
C THR A 31 -6.65 23.88 -7.05
N ALA A 32 -6.67 25.10 -7.61
CA ALA A 32 -5.90 26.22 -7.09
C ALA A 32 -6.34 26.61 -5.66
N LEU A 33 -7.66 26.61 -5.39
CA LEU A 33 -8.20 26.86 -4.04
C LEU A 33 -7.75 25.79 -3.05
N ARG A 34 -7.87 24.50 -3.38
CA ARG A 34 -7.42 23.38 -2.54
C ARG A 34 -5.93 23.48 -2.21
N LEU A 35 -5.09 23.78 -3.20
CA LEU A 35 -3.64 23.97 -3.01
C LEU A 35 -3.36 25.11 -2.03
N ALA A 36 -4.01 26.28 -2.22
CA ALA A 36 -3.82 27.43 -1.34
C ALA A 36 -4.30 27.16 0.08
N VAL A 37 -5.51 26.58 0.23
CA VAL A 37 -6.05 26.28 1.58
C VAL A 37 -5.17 25.27 2.29
N TYR A 38 -4.67 24.25 1.61
CA TYR A 38 -3.71 23.32 2.19
C TYR A 38 -2.44 24.02 2.68
N GLN A 39 -1.88 24.94 1.87
CA GLN A 39 -0.71 25.71 2.25
C GLN A 39 -0.99 26.60 3.47
N LEU A 40 -2.14 27.30 3.48
CA LEU A 40 -2.55 28.18 4.58
C LEU A 40 -2.83 27.45 5.91
N ARG A 41 -3.23 26.16 5.85
CA ARG A 41 -3.68 25.39 7.02
C ARG A 41 -2.70 24.37 7.54
N ARG A 42 -1.77 23.93 6.69
CA ARG A 42 -0.95 22.73 6.95
C ARG A 42 0.56 22.94 6.72
N LEU A 43 0.97 24.10 6.22
CA LEU A 43 2.37 24.39 5.95
C LEU A 43 2.81 25.69 6.63
N ASP A 44 3.57 25.57 7.70
CA ASP A 44 3.97 26.71 8.54
C ASP A 44 4.98 27.64 7.89
N ARG A 45 5.73 27.14 6.88
CA ARG A 45 6.84 27.89 6.25
C ARG A 45 6.41 28.71 5.04
N ILE A 46 5.13 28.67 4.64
CA ILE A 46 4.63 29.42 3.47
C ILE A 46 3.88 30.66 3.94
N PRO A 47 4.35 31.88 3.60
CA PRO A 47 3.64 33.08 3.95
C PRO A 47 2.26 33.15 3.28
N PRO A 48 1.18 33.52 3.99
CA PRO A 48 -0.17 33.58 3.43
C PRO A 48 -0.25 34.43 2.14
N ARG A 49 0.46 35.55 2.07
CA ARG A 49 0.50 36.40 0.87
C ARG A 49 1.04 35.65 -0.35
N ALA A 50 2.09 34.83 -0.16
CA ALA A 50 2.67 34.04 -1.25
C ALA A 50 1.70 32.95 -1.73
N ALA A 51 1.08 32.21 -0.81
CA ALA A 51 0.08 31.18 -1.14
C ALA A 51 -1.10 31.76 -1.95
N ILE A 52 -1.60 32.96 -1.55
CA ILE A 52 -2.71 33.63 -2.24
C ILE A 52 -2.25 34.09 -3.64
N HIS A 53 -1.10 34.77 -3.72
CA HIS A 53 -0.60 35.33 -4.98
C HIS A 53 -0.39 34.21 -6.05
N GLU A 54 0.36 33.15 -5.69
CA GLU A 54 0.66 32.05 -6.59
C GLU A 54 -0.61 31.33 -7.05
N SER A 55 -1.59 31.15 -6.17
CA SER A 55 -2.85 30.50 -6.55
C SER A 55 -3.70 31.35 -7.50
N VAL A 56 -3.71 32.67 -7.34
CA VAL A 56 -4.33 33.60 -8.29
C VAL A 56 -3.61 33.53 -9.65
N GLU A 57 -2.28 33.47 -9.66
CA GLU A 57 -1.52 33.35 -10.92
C GLU A 57 -1.75 31.98 -11.60
N LEU A 58 -1.86 30.87 -10.83
CA LEU A 58 -2.24 29.56 -11.39
C LEU A 58 -3.58 29.61 -12.12
N VAL A 59 -4.58 30.25 -11.54
CA VAL A 59 -5.91 30.41 -12.17
C VAL A 59 -5.83 31.24 -13.47
N LYS A 60 -5.01 32.30 -13.49
CA LYS A 60 -4.78 33.10 -14.70
C LYS A 60 -4.06 32.27 -15.78
N ARG A 61 -3.03 31.49 -15.42
CA ARG A 61 -2.30 30.58 -16.32
C ARG A 61 -3.21 29.49 -16.89
N ALA A 62 -4.17 28.99 -16.08
CA ALA A 62 -5.18 28.04 -16.50
C ALA A 62 -6.26 28.66 -17.40
N ARG A 63 -6.09 29.91 -17.88
CA ARG A 63 -7.04 30.66 -18.71
C ARG A 63 -8.39 30.97 -18.06
N LYS A 64 -8.48 30.91 -16.72
CA LYS A 64 -9.69 31.23 -15.94
C LYS A 64 -9.59 32.63 -15.29
N ARG A 65 -9.14 33.63 -16.05
CA ARG A 65 -8.85 34.99 -15.56
C ARG A 65 -10.04 35.64 -14.85
N SER A 66 -11.27 35.40 -15.33
CA SER A 66 -12.50 35.94 -14.72
C SER A 66 -12.75 35.43 -13.30
N ALA A 67 -12.19 34.26 -12.92
CA ALA A 67 -12.28 33.71 -11.57
C ALA A 67 -11.21 34.25 -10.61
N ALA A 68 -10.17 34.94 -11.08
CA ALA A 68 -9.08 35.42 -10.26
C ALA A 68 -9.52 36.36 -9.09
N PRO A 69 -10.44 37.32 -9.28
CA PRO A 69 -10.96 38.12 -8.17
C PRO A 69 -11.71 37.27 -7.12
N PHE A 70 -12.49 36.29 -7.55
CA PHE A 70 -13.19 35.35 -6.65
C PHE A 70 -12.20 34.54 -5.81
N VAL A 71 -11.19 33.93 -6.44
CA VAL A 71 -10.15 33.14 -5.76
C VAL A 71 -9.42 34.02 -4.72
N ASN A 72 -9.01 35.23 -5.11
CA ASN A 72 -8.35 36.16 -4.20
C ASN A 72 -9.24 36.52 -2.98
N ALA A 73 -10.53 36.78 -3.19
CA ALA A 73 -11.46 37.15 -2.12
C ALA A 73 -11.66 35.98 -1.14
N VAL A 74 -11.88 34.75 -1.66
CA VAL A 74 -12.05 33.54 -0.84
C VAL A 74 -10.79 33.26 -0.01
N LEU A 75 -9.61 33.30 -0.63
CA LEU A 75 -8.36 33.00 0.06
C LEU A 75 -7.99 34.05 1.10
N ARG A 76 -8.30 35.34 0.88
CA ARG A 76 -8.10 36.39 1.90
C ARG A 76 -9.00 36.18 3.11
N LYS A 77 -10.26 35.80 2.90
CA LYS A 77 -11.18 35.47 4.00
C LYS A 77 -10.66 34.28 4.78
N LEU A 78 -10.22 33.21 4.11
CA LEU A 78 -9.64 32.04 4.74
C LEU A 78 -8.37 32.38 5.53
N ALA A 79 -7.47 33.20 4.97
CA ALA A 79 -6.24 33.59 5.65
C ALA A 79 -6.49 34.43 6.93
N ALA A 80 -7.58 35.19 6.98
CA ALA A 80 -8.00 35.99 8.16
C ALA A 80 -8.79 35.19 9.20
N ALA A 81 -9.42 34.07 8.81
CA ALA A 81 -10.21 33.22 9.69
C ALA A 81 -9.33 32.24 10.45
N ALA A 82 -9.71 31.94 11.71
CA ALA A 82 -9.10 30.84 12.45
C ALA A 82 -9.32 29.51 11.71
N PRO A 83 -8.33 28.58 11.75
CA PRO A 83 -8.51 27.24 11.21
C PRO A 83 -9.73 26.54 11.84
N LEU A 84 -10.48 25.79 11.06
CA LEU A 84 -11.47 24.90 11.65
C LEU A 84 -10.77 23.91 12.59
N PRO A 85 -11.37 23.56 13.73
CA PRO A 85 -10.80 22.58 14.63
C PRO A 85 -10.63 21.24 13.88
N HIS A 86 -9.41 20.85 13.63
CA HIS A 86 -9.10 19.54 13.07
C HIS A 86 -8.56 18.65 14.18
N ALA A 87 -9.08 17.44 14.26
CA ALA A 87 -8.83 16.47 15.33
C ALA A 87 -7.45 15.79 15.24
N SER A 88 -6.37 16.55 15.03
CA SER A 88 -5.02 15.97 14.96
C SER A 88 -4.50 15.37 16.27
N THR A 89 -5.17 15.64 17.40
CA THR A 89 -4.78 15.19 18.75
C THR A 89 -5.92 14.49 19.51
N SER A 90 -7.08 14.28 18.87
CA SER A 90 -8.23 13.67 19.53
C SER A 90 -8.00 12.16 19.71
N THR A 91 -8.33 11.64 20.90
CA THR A 91 -8.35 10.19 21.17
C THR A 91 -9.55 9.53 20.50
N ALA A 92 -9.52 8.21 20.32
CA ALA A 92 -10.64 7.45 19.75
C ALA A 92 -11.96 7.68 20.53
N GLU A 93 -11.89 7.90 21.82
CA GLU A 93 -13.03 8.17 22.72
C GLU A 93 -13.74 9.49 22.41
N SER A 94 -13.08 10.43 21.71
CA SER A 94 -13.68 11.70 21.31
C SER A 94 -14.61 11.60 20.10
N PHE A 95 -14.64 10.45 19.41
CA PHE A 95 -15.51 10.23 18.26
C PHE A 95 -16.67 9.31 18.63
N ALA A 96 -17.89 9.84 18.49
CA ALA A 96 -19.11 9.11 18.84
C ALA A 96 -19.61 8.20 17.70
N SER A 97 -19.15 8.41 16.47
CA SER A 97 -19.68 7.70 15.31
C SER A 97 -18.70 7.69 14.12
N PRO A 98 -18.91 6.77 13.14
CA PRO A 98 -18.16 6.76 11.88
C PRO A 98 -18.22 8.10 11.12
N GLU A 99 -19.37 8.81 11.16
CA GLU A 99 -19.54 10.09 10.47
C GLU A 99 -18.65 11.17 11.06
N SER A 100 -18.59 11.25 12.40
CA SER A 100 -17.73 12.21 13.09
C SER A 100 -16.26 11.94 12.78
N LEU A 101 -15.84 10.67 12.76
CA LEU A 101 -14.50 10.26 12.43
C LEU A 101 -14.15 10.55 10.96
N ALA A 102 -15.03 10.18 10.01
CA ALA A 102 -14.85 10.41 8.58
C ALA A 102 -14.65 11.90 8.26
N ARG A 103 -15.47 12.76 8.85
CA ARG A 103 -15.36 14.22 8.68
C ARG A 103 -14.08 14.77 9.27
N ALA A 104 -13.76 14.41 10.51
CA ALA A 104 -12.60 14.95 11.24
C ALA A 104 -11.26 14.57 10.59
N LEU A 105 -11.16 13.34 10.08
CA LEU A 105 -9.95 12.81 9.44
C LEU A 105 -10.03 12.74 7.90
N ALA A 106 -10.98 13.46 7.29
CA ALA A 106 -11.11 13.65 5.85
C ALA A 106 -11.08 12.32 5.06
N HIS A 107 -11.98 11.39 5.42
CA HIS A 107 -12.18 10.13 4.71
C HIS A 107 -13.61 10.03 4.15
N PRO A 108 -13.85 9.27 3.07
CA PRO A 108 -15.19 8.92 2.65
C PRO A 108 -15.93 8.13 3.73
N LEU A 109 -17.16 8.52 4.03
CA LEU A 109 -17.95 7.89 5.11
C LEU A 109 -18.12 6.38 4.88
N TRP A 110 -18.48 5.96 3.67
CA TRP A 110 -18.70 4.55 3.33
C TRP A 110 -17.49 3.66 3.67
N LEU A 111 -16.26 4.20 3.51
CA LEU A 111 -15.03 3.47 3.78
C LEU A 111 -14.82 3.33 5.30
N VAL A 112 -15.02 4.42 6.05
CA VAL A 112 -14.91 4.41 7.51
C VAL A 112 -15.96 3.50 8.17
N GLU A 113 -17.20 3.50 7.68
CA GLU A 113 -18.26 2.59 8.16
C GLU A 113 -17.86 1.11 7.97
N ARG A 114 -17.22 0.77 6.84
CA ARG A 114 -16.72 -0.60 6.59
C ARG A 114 -15.63 -0.97 7.58
N TRP A 115 -14.68 -0.07 7.82
CA TRP A 115 -13.59 -0.32 8.78
C TRP A 115 -14.10 -0.40 10.22
N VAL A 116 -15.03 0.47 10.62
CA VAL A 116 -15.65 0.38 11.95
C VAL A 116 -16.38 -0.96 12.12
N ARG A 117 -17.12 -1.41 11.12
CA ARG A 117 -17.79 -2.72 11.15
C ARG A 117 -16.80 -3.89 11.20
N ALA A 118 -15.67 -3.79 10.48
CA ALA A 118 -14.69 -4.85 10.41
C ALA A 118 -13.74 -4.88 11.62
N TYR A 119 -13.30 -3.72 12.11
CA TYR A 119 -12.19 -3.61 13.06
C TYR A 119 -12.56 -2.88 14.37
N GLY A 120 -13.74 -2.29 14.45
CA GLY A 120 -14.17 -1.44 15.56
C GLY A 120 -13.71 0.02 15.42
N LEU A 121 -14.35 0.90 16.18
CA LEU A 121 -14.13 2.36 16.07
C LEU A 121 -12.69 2.77 16.43
N ALA A 122 -12.10 2.16 17.45
CA ALA A 122 -10.74 2.47 17.89
C ALA A 122 -9.69 2.15 16.81
N ALA A 123 -9.78 0.98 16.18
CA ALA A 123 -8.88 0.60 15.09
C ALA A 123 -9.13 1.47 13.84
N ALA A 124 -10.38 1.75 13.47
CA ALA A 124 -10.70 2.64 12.37
C ALA A 124 -10.14 4.06 12.58
N HIS A 125 -10.16 4.55 13.81
CA HIS A 125 -9.53 5.84 14.17
C HIS A 125 -8.01 5.80 13.91
N GLN A 126 -7.31 4.76 14.37
CA GLN A 126 -5.86 4.63 14.18
C GLN A 126 -5.50 4.53 12.69
N ILE A 127 -6.28 3.78 11.91
CA ILE A 127 -6.13 3.69 10.45
C ILE A 127 -6.28 5.08 9.81
N CYS A 128 -7.39 5.77 10.07
CA CYS A 128 -7.63 7.10 9.51
C CYS A 128 -6.56 8.11 9.92
N GLN A 129 -6.06 8.04 11.16
CA GLN A 129 -5.00 8.92 11.66
C GLN A 129 -3.67 8.63 10.95
N TYR A 130 -3.31 7.37 10.77
CA TYR A 130 -2.12 6.97 10.02
C TYR A 130 -2.19 7.43 8.56
N ASP A 131 -3.33 7.30 7.90
CA ASP A 131 -3.55 7.72 6.52
C ASP A 131 -3.36 9.23 6.30
N GLN A 132 -3.50 10.03 7.35
CA GLN A 132 -3.22 11.47 7.31
C GLN A 132 -1.74 11.80 7.56
N SER A 133 -0.96 10.84 8.00
CA SER A 133 0.48 11.02 8.24
C SER A 133 1.31 10.91 6.95
N VAL A 134 2.57 11.29 7.04
CA VAL A 134 3.58 10.96 6.02
C VAL A 134 4.38 9.77 6.56
N PRO A 135 4.13 8.55 6.08
CA PRO A 135 4.81 7.38 6.62
C PRO A 135 6.29 7.42 6.25
N ALA A 136 7.14 6.90 7.14
CA ALA A 136 8.55 6.69 6.85
C ALA A 136 8.72 5.81 5.61
N THR A 137 9.73 6.08 4.81
CA THR A 137 10.07 5.20 3.70
C THR A 137 10.77 3.96 4.25
N ALA A 138 10.19 2.79 4.04
CA ALA A 138 10.83 1.53 4.36
C ALA A 138 11.65 1.03 3.16
N ILE A 139 12.85 0.52 3.44
CA ILE A 139 13.71 -0.16 2.48
C ILE A 139 14.07 -1.54 2.98
N ARG A 140 14.26 -2.46 2.05
CA ARG A 140 14.84 -3.78 2.31
C ARG A 140 16.29 -3.76 1.92
N LEU A 141 17.20 -4.10 2.84
CA LEU A 141 18.60 -4.32 2.54
C LEU A 141 18.75 -5.72 1.94
N ARG A 142 19.33 -5.81 0.76
CA ARG A 142 19.71 -7.07 0.11
C ARG A 142 21.14 -7.46 0.48
N ASP A 143 21.95 -6.45 0.74
CA ASP A 143 23.31 -6.56 1.23
C ASP A 143 23.41 -5.76 2.53
N PRO A 144 23.79 -6.37 3.67
CA PRO A 144 23.99 -5.64 4.92
C PRO A 144 25.01 -4.50 4.82
N ALA A 145 26.01 -4.60 3.92
CA ALA A 145 26.99 -3.54 3.69
C ALA A 145 26.36 -2.26 3.14
N ALA A 146 25.22 -2.36 2.45
CA ALA A 146 24.49 -1.21 1.92
C ALA A 146 24.06 -0.20 3.01
N GLU A 147 23.90 -0.64 4.26
CA GLU A 147 23.61 0.26 5.37
C GLU A 147 24.72 1.28 5.59
N ASN A 148 25.98 0.84 5.56
CA ASN A 148 27.13 1.73 5.73
C ASN A 148 27.25 2.71 4.57
N ASP A 149 26.99 2.27 3.33
CA ASP A 149 27.03 3.13 2.14
C ASP A 149 25.94 4.22 2.23
N LEU A 150 24.72 3.85 2.63
CA LEU A 150 23.62 4.78 2.81
C LEU A 150 23.93 5.82 3.91
N ARG A 151 24.48 5.37 5.04
CA ARG A 151 24.90 6.28 6.14
C ARG A 151 26.03 7.23 5.70
N ALA A 152 26.98 6.76 4.90
CA ALA A 152 28.07 7.57 4.35
C ALA A 152 27.55 8.64 3.38
N GLU A 153 26.40 8.41 2.74
CA GLU A 153 25.70 9.41 1.91
C GLU A 153 24.83 10.38 2.74
N GLY A 154 24.89 10.32 4.07
CA GLY A 154 24.13 11.20 4.97
C GLY A 154 22.66 10.78 5.13
N ILE A 155 22.33 9.54 4.78
CA ILE A 155 20.96 9.02 4.93
C ILE A 155 20.81 8.47 6.35
N ASP A 156 19.85 9.02 7.09
CA ASP A 156 19.54 8.58 8.45
C ASP A 156 18.61 7.36 8.40
N LEU A 157 19.09 6.26 9.01
CA LEU A 157 18.45 4.96 9.01
C LEU A 157 18.13 4.50 10.44
N ALA A 158 16.87 4.18 10.67
CA ALA A 158 16.43 3.45 11.85
C ALA A 158 16.18 1.97 11.49
N PRO A 159 16.30 1.04 12.44
CA PRO A 159 15.92 -0.35 12.26
C PRO A 159 14.47 -0.47 11.77
N GLY A 160 14.17 -1.51 11.00
CA GLY A 160 12.82 -1.92 10.70
C GLY A 160 12.05 -2.25 11.97
N ALA A 161 10.75 -2.16 11.94
CA ALA A 161 9.92 -2.49 13.09
C ALA A 161 9.41 -3.93 13.03
N LEU A 162 9.12 -4.45 11.83
CA LEU A 162 8.66 -5.82 11.65
C LEU A 162 9.77 -6.77 11.29
N LEU A 163 10.73 -6.35 10.47
CA LEU A 163 11.70 -7.26 9.85
C LEU A 163 13.14 -6.81 10.07
N ALA A 164 14.02 -7.76 10.40
CA ALA A 164 15.43 -7.51 10.65
C ALA A 164 16.18 -6.94 9.43
N SER A 165 15.81 -7.33 8.22
CA SER A 165 16.38 -6.82 6.97
C SER A 165 15.87 -5.44 6.55
N ALA A 166 14.83 -4.94 7.20
CA ALA A 166 14.24 -3.64 6.88
C ALA A 166 14.97 -2.49 7.55
N ARG A 167 14.96 -1.33 6.89
CA ARG A 167 15.34 -0.05 7.49
C ARG A 167 14.29 1.00 7.19
N ARG A 168 14.09 1.92 8.12
CA ARG A 168 13.22 3.07 7.95
C ARG A 168 14.06 4.31 7.75
N VAL A 169 13.70 5.08 6.74
CA VAL A 169 14.41 6.29 6.33
C VAL A 169 13.60 7.50 6.76
N SER A 170 14.22 8.39 7.54
CA SER A 170 13.62 9.64 8.02
C SER A 170 13.90 10.83 7.12
N THR A 171 14.92 10.76 6.25
CA THR A 171 15.33 11.83 5.34
C THR A 171 14.54 11.79 4.01
N ALA A 172 14.34 12.96 3.41
CA ALA A 172 13.27 13.19 2.43
C ALA A 172 13.42 12.51 1.07
N ASN A 173 14.62 12.24 0.53
CA ASN A 173 14.74 11.67 -0.82
C ASN A 173 15.95 10.74 -0.94
N ILE A 174 15.66 9.46 -1.00
CA ILE A 174 16.66 8.41 -1.15
C ILE A 174 16.76 7.84 -2.57
N SER A 175 15.93 8.32 -3.51
CA SER A 175 15.82 7.72 -4.85
C SER A 175 17.12 7.78 -5.66
N GLN A 176 18.05 8.65 -5.28
CA GLN A 176 19.35 8.82 -5.91
C GLN A 176 20.48 8.12 -5.15
N ALA A 177 20.19 7.47 -4.03
CA ALA A 177 21.19 6.75 -3.26
C ALA A 177 21.82 5.61 -4.07
N ARG A 178 23.16 5.48 -4.02
CA ARG A 178 23.89 4.47 -4.78
C ARG A 178 23.42 3.05 -4.49
N ALA A 179 23.15 2.74 -3.24
CA ALA A 179 22.67 1.43 -2.84
C ALA A 179 21.30 1.06 -3.48
N LEU A 180 20.42 2.03 -3.73
CA LEU A 180 19.17 1.80 -4.46
C LEU A 180 19.41 1.68 -5.97
N LEU A 181 20.26 2.54 -6.53
CA LEU A 181 20.58 2.52 -7.97
C LEU A 181 21.32 1.24 -8.37
N SER A 182 22.15 0.70 -7.48
CA SER A 182 22.88 -0.56 -7.67
C SER A 182 22.09 -1.79 -7.25
N GLY A 183 20.85 -1.63 -6.76
CA GLY A 183 20.01 -2.74 -6.33
C GLY A 183 20.47 -3.46 -5.04
N GLN A 184 21.39 -2.90 -4.26
CA GLN A 184 21.80 -3.41 -2.94
C GLN A 184 20.74 -3.16 -1.86
N ALA A 185 19.88 -2.18 -2.09
CA ALA A 185 18.68 -1.92 -1.31
C ALA A 185 17.47 -1.69 -2.24
N VAL A 186 16.26 -1.95 -1.75
CA VAL A 186 15.01 -1.79 -2.48
C VAL A 186 13.99 -1.07 -1.62
N ILE A 187 13.31 -0.05 -2.17
CA ILE A 187 12.18 0.58 -1.48
C ILE A 187 11.02 -0.43 -1.46
N GLN A 188 10.63 -0.86 -0.27
CA GLN A 188 9.55 -1.83 -0.08
C GLN A 188 8.99 -1.71 1.33
N ASP A 189 7.67 -1.59 1.47
CA ASP A 189 7.01 -1.59 2.78
C ASP A 189 7.24 -2.90 3.53
N GLU A 190 7.35 -2.83 4.88
CA GLU A 190 7.67 -3.99 5.71
C GLU A 190 6.59 -5.08 5.65
N ALA A 191 5.30 -4.74 5.52
CA ALA A 191 4.26 -5.73 5.35
C ALA A 191 4.37 -6.46 3.99
N SER A 192 4.75 -5.73 2.93
CA SER A 192 5.04 -6.33 1.62
C SER A 192 6.26 -7.26 1.66
N GLN A 193 7.29 -6.92 2.45
CA GLN A 193 8.45 -7.79 2.70
C GLN A 193 8.03 -9.05 3.47
N LEU A 194 7.18 -8.90 4.50
CA LEU A 194 6.66 -10.01 5.31
C LEU A 194 5.87 -11.01 4.46
N VAL A 195 5.02 -10.53 3.55
CA VAL A 195 4.29 -11.40 2.60
C VAL A 195 5.26 -12.22 1.75
N ALA A 196 6.34 -11.63 1.25
CA ALA A 196 7.35 -12.37 0.49
C ALA A 196 8.08 -13.41 1.37
N ALA A 197 8.34 -13.11 2.64
CA ALA A 197 8.96 -14.05 3.60
C ALA A 197 8.04 -15.25 3.93
N LEU A 198 6.72 -15.04 3.98
CA LEU A 198 5.73 -16.10 4.18
C LEU A 198 5.71 -17.15 3.07
N VAL A 199 6.16 -16.81 1.86
CA VAL A 199 6.28 -17.79 0.76
C VAL A 199 7.20 -18.94 1.15
N GLY A 200 8.25 -18.66 1.91
CA GLY A 200 9.17 -19.66 2.45
C GLY A 200 10.15 -20.21 1.38
N ARG A 201 10.75 -21.37 1.70
CA ARG A 201 11.73 -22.03 0.83
C ARG A 201 11.03 -22.90 -0.22
N GLY A 202 11.55 -22.88 -1.46
CA GLY A 202 11.08 -23.72 -2.56
C GLY A 202 12.11 -23.77 -3.68
N ALA A 203 12.07 -24.81 -4.49
CA ALA A 203 12.94 -24.96 -5.66
C ALA A 203 12.32 -24.35 -6.93
N ARG A 204 10.98 -24.39 -7.03
CA ARG A 204 10.21 -23.87 -8.16
C ARG A 204 9.14 -22.94 -7.63
N ILE A 205 9.30 -21.66 -7.89
CA ILE A 205 8.44 -20.59 -7.32
C ILE A 205 7.70 -19.90 -8.47
N LEU A 206 6.40 -19.65 -8.28
CA LEU A 206 5.58 -18.87 -9.19
C LEU A 206 5.16 -17.57 -8.48
N ASP A 207 5.34 -16.43 -9.15
CA ASP A 207 4.77 -15.13 -8.78
C ASP A 207 3.71 -14.75 -9.83
N CYS A 208 2.45 -14.78 -9.45
CA CYS A 208 1.32 -14.68 -10.38
C CYS A 208 0.99 -13.24 -10.82
N CYS A 209 1.39 -12.24 -10.04
CA CYS A 209 1.13 -10.81 -10.30
C CYS A 209 2.37 -9.99 -9.96
N ALA A 210 3.47 -10.30 -10.65
CA ALA A 210 4.82 -10.03 -10.19
C ALA A 210 5.24 -8.55 -10.15
N ALA A 211 4.67 -7.68 -11.00
CA ALA A 211 5.13 -6.29 -11.07
C ALA A 211 4.67 -5.46 -9.86
N PRO A 212 5.52 -4.55 -9.39
CA PRO A 212 6.76 -4.05 -10.01
C PRO A 212 8.02 -4.89 -9.71
N GLY A 213 7.94 -6.01 -8.94
CA GLY A 213 9.02 -6.95 -8.75
C GLY A 213 9.65 -7.01 -7.36
N GLY A 214 9.21 -6.18 -6.43
CA GLY A 214 9.79 -6.15 -5.08
C GLY A 214 9.64 -7.48 -4.33
N LYS A 215 8.48 -8.15 -4.44
CA LYS A 215 8.24 -9.47 -3.85
C LYS A 215 8.98 -10.58 -4.61
N THR A 216 8.96 -10.56 -5.94
CA THR A 216 9.74 -11.48 -6.80
C THR A 216 11.22 -11.47 -6.40
N LEU A 217 11.81 -10.27 -6.29
CA LEU A 217 13.21 -10.12 -5.89
C LEU A 217 13.46 -10.56 -4.44
N ALA A 218 12.52 -10.32 -3.54
CA ALA A 218 12.65 -10.81 -2.16
C ALA A 218 12.63 -12.33 -2.10
N MET A 219 11.71 -12.98 -2.82
CA MET A 219 11.66 -14.43 -2.91
C MET A 219 12.96 -15.01 -3.51
N ALA A 220 13.54 -14.35 -4.52
CA ALA A 220 14.81 -14.77 -5.11
C ALA A 220 15.97 -14.66 -4.12
N ASP A 221 16.04 -13.57 -3.35
CA ASP A 221 17.06 -13.40 -2.31
C ASP A 221 16.95 -14.47 -1.20
N TYR A 222 15.72 -14.85 -0.83
CA TYR A 222 15.49 -15.95 0.14
C TYR A 222 15.77 -17.34 -0.45
N ASN A 223 15.71 -17.51 -1.78
CA ASN A 223 15.83 -18.78 -2.49
C ASN A 223 16.85 -18.69 -3.63
N PRO A 224 18.16 -18.56 -3.34
CA PRO A 224 19.18 -18.26 -4.34
C PRO A 224 19.32 -19.34 -5.43
N ASP A 225 18.96 -20.57 -5.13
CA ASP A 225 19.08 -21.72 -6.05
C ASP A 225 17.74 -22.08 -6.75
N ALA A 226 16.67 -21.33 -6.44
CA ALA A 226 15.34 -21.58 -7.01
C ALA A 226 15.20 -21.04 -8.43
N THR A 227 14.35 -21.71 -9.20
CA THR A 227 13.80 -21.14 -10.44
C THR A 227 12.50 -20.42 -10.13
N ILE A 228 12.43 -19.14 -10.47
CA ILE A 228 11.24 -18.30 -10.26
C ILE A 228 10.62 -17.96 -11.61
N THR A 229 9.34 -18.28 -11.77
CA THR A 229 8.52 -17.81 -12.88
C THR A 229 7.68 -16.63 -12.41
N ALA A 230 7.87 -15.46 -13.03
CA ALA A 230 7.18 -14.23 -12.71
C ALA A 230 6.20 -13.88 -13.84
N VAL A 231 4.91 -13.91 -13.55
CA VAL A 231 3.84 -13.61 -14.52
C VAL A 231 3.31 -12.21 -14.27
N GLU A 232 3.19 -11.43 -15.33
CA GLU A 232 2.59 -10.10 -15.30
C GLU A 232 1.73 -9.87 -16.54
N LEU A 233 0.48 -9.46 -16.32
CA LEU A 233 -0.50 -9.24 -17.39
C LEU A 233 -0.09 -8.11 -18.35
N HIS A 234 0.46 -7.01 -17.80
CA HIS A 234 0.68 -5.77 -18.55
C HIS A 234 2.14 -5.62 -19.01
N PRO A 235 2.40 -5.50 -20.34
CA PRO A 235 3.77 -5.39 -20.86
C PRO A 235 4.58 -4.22 -20.28
N HIS A 236 3.93 -3.08 -20.01
CA HIS A 236 4.61 -1.92 -19.42
C HIS A 236 5.05 -2.19 -17.97
N ARG A 237 4.26 -2.94 -17.19
CA ARG A 237 4.61 -3.34 -15.83
C ARG A 237 5.67 -4.44 -15.82
N ALA A 238 5.63 -5.38 -16.76
CA ALA A 238 6.68 -6.38 -16.94
C ALA A 238 8.05 -5.73 -17.23
N ARG A 239 8.08 -4.62 -17.97
CA ARG A 239 9.32 -3.82 -18.18
C ARG A 239 9.84 -3.21 -16.88
N LEU A 240 8.96 -2.77 -15.95
CA LEU A 240 9.39 -2.26 -14.65
C LEU A 240 10.03 -3.37 -13.82
N LEU A 241 9.41 -4.54 -13.77
CA LEU A 241 9.97 -5.75 -13.16
C LEU A 241 11.36 -6.06 -13.76
N GLN A 242 11.47 -6.13 -15.07
CA GLN A 242 12.75 -6.40 -15.75
C GLN A 242 13.81 -5.36 -15.41
N LYS A 243 13.46 -4.08 -15.35
CA LYS A 243 14.38 -3.00 -14.95
C LYS A 243 14.87 -3.19 -13.51
N LEU A 244 13.99 -3.53 -12.58
CA LEU A 244 14.36 -3.78 -11.18
C LEU A 244 15.33 -4.97 -11.08
N LEU A 245 15.04 -6.08 -11.75
CA LEU A 245 15.90 -7.27 -11.72
C LEU A 245 17.30 -7.00 -12.32
N ARG A 246 17.39 -6.29 -13.44
CA ARG A 246 18.67 -5.89 -14.02
C ARG A 246 19.50 -5.00 -13.08
N SER A 247 18.86 -4.05 -12.38
CA SER A 247 19.57 -3.23 -11.38
C SER A 247 20.08 -4.11 -10.23
N ALA A 248 19.28 -5.07 -9.81
CA ALA A 248 19.62 -6.00 -8.74
C ALA A 248 20.78 -6.93 -9.08
N GLU A 249 20.88 -7.38 -10.35
CA GLU A 249 21.97 -8.22 -10.87
C GLU A 249 23.27 -7.45 -11.09
N ALA A 250 23.20 -6.15 -11.32
CA ALA A 250 24.36 -5.28 -11.45
C ALA A 250 25.13 -5.08 -10.14
N SER A 251 24.57 -5.48 -9.01
CA SER A 251 25.26 -5.44 -7.71
C SER A 251 26.44 -6.40 -7.69
N ARG A 252 27.62 -5.92 -7.26
CA ARG A 252 28.88 -6.69 -7.21
C ARG A 252 28.82 -7.92 -6.30
N THR A 253 27.85 -7.98 -5.39
CA THR A 253 27.66 -9.08 -4.41
C THR A 253 26.48 -10.00 -4.77
N ALA A 254 25.71 -9.65 -5.81
CA ALA A 254 24.53 -10.42 -6.19
C ALA A 254 24.91 -11.71 -6.89
N ARG A 255 24.37 -12.84 -6.40
CA ARG A 255 24.29 -14.05 -7.21
C ARG A 255 23.27 -13.84 -8.33
N PRO A 256 23.52 -14.31 -9.56
CA PRO A 256 22.52 -14.24 -10.61
C PRO A 256 21.31 -15.09 -10.19
N HIS A 257 20.13 -14.48 -10.27
CA HIS A 257 18.88 -15.18 -9.97
C HIS A 257 18.34 -15.84 -11.24
N ASN A 258 17.80 -17.06 -11.12
CA ASN A 258 17.13 -17.74 -12.22
C ASN A 258 15.64 -17.31 -12.24
N ILE A 259 15.37 -16.11 -12.81
CA ILE A 259 14.03 -15.55 -12.90
C ILE A 259 13.60 -15.44 -14.36
N GLN A 260 12.50 -16.12 -14.70
CA GLN A 260 11.85 -16.03 -16.00
C GLN A 260 10.61 -15.13 -15.91
N ILE A 261 10.56 -14.10 -16.76
CA ILE A 261 9.40 -13.19 -16.84
C ILE A 261 8.51 -13.63 -18.00
N ILE A 262 7.23 -13.85 -17.71
CA ILE A 262 6.18 -14.14 -18.69
C ILE A 262 5.15 -13.01 -18.68
N THR A 263 4.94 -12.39 -19.84
CA THR A 263 3.87 -11.40 -19.99
C THR A 263 2.65 -12.10 -20.55
N ALA A 264 1.70 -12.42 -19.68
CA ALA A 264 0.47 -13.14 -20.03
C ALA A 264 -0.60 -12.96 -18.96
N ASP A 265 -1.85 -13.26 -19.31
CA ASP A 265 -2.91 -13.49 -18.33
C ASP A 265 -2.68 -14.86 -17.68
N LEU A 266 -2.62 -14.90 -16.35
CA LEU A 266 -2.45 -16.14 -15.59
C LEU A 266 -3.51 -17.19 -15.91
N GLN A 267 -4.74 -16.78 -16.23
CA GLN A 267 -5.85 -17.67 -16.52
C GLN A 267 -5.65 -18.45 -17.83
N THR A 268 -4.83 -17.93 -18.75
CA THR A 268 -4.58 -18.51 -20.08
C THR A 268 -3.10 -18.77 -20.34
N ALA A 269 -2.22 -18.41 -19.42
CA ALA A 269 -0.79 -18.60 -19.55
C ALA A 269 -0.45 -20.11 -19.70
N PRO A 270 0.40 -20.49 -20.65
CA PRO A 270 0.83 -21.88 -20.82
C PRO A 270 1.89 -22.25 -19.77
N LEU A 271 1.46 -22.29 -18.52
CA LEU A 271 2.32 -22.69 -17.41
C LEU A 271 2.30 -24.21 -17.25
N HIS A 272 3.46 -24.78 -16.99
CA HIS A 272 3.54 -26.18 -16.58
C HIS A 272 3.37 -26.25 -15.06
N ALA A 273 2.23 -26.76 -14.61
CA ALA A 273 1.90 -26.98 -13.19
C ALA A 273 3.06 -27.70 -12.45
N ASN A 274 3.12 -27.58 -11.12
CA ASN A 274 4.08 -28.16 -10.18
C ASN A 274 5.09 -27.16 -9.57
N PHE A 275 4.56 -26.03 -9.11
CA PHE A 275 5.35 -25.11 -8.30
C PHE A 275 5.25 -25.47 -6.81
N ASP A 276 6.40 -25.50 -6.13
CA ASP A 276 6.45 -25.78 -4.68
C ASP A 276 5.88 -24.63 -3.87
N ARG A 277 6.05 -23.41 -4.40
CA ARG A 277 5.58 -22.15 -3.81
C ARG A 277 4.93 -21.29 -4.87
N VAL A 278 3.78 -20.74 -4.54
CA VAL A 278 3.04 -19.84 -5.42
C VAL A 278 2.66 -18.59 -4.61
N LEU A 279 3.03 -17.42 -5.12
CA LEU A 279 2.57 -16.13 -4.60
C LEU A 279 1.50 -15.56 -5.52
N VAL A 280 0.39 -15.16 -4.93
CA VAL A 280 -0.74 -14.51 -5.61
C VAL A 280 -1.02 -13.18 -4.90
N ASP A 281 -0.15 -12.19 -5.17
CA ASP A 281 -0.33 -10.82 -4.67
C ASP A 281 -1.22 -10.05 -5.65
N VAL A 282 -2.54 -10.21 -5.49
CA VAL A 282 -3.49 -9.79 -6.51
C VAL A 282 -3.65 -8.27 -6.62
N PRO A 283 -4.00 -7.76 -7.81
CA PRO A 283 -4.50 -6.39 -7.94
C PRO A 283 -5.72 -6.18 -7.05
N CYS A 284 -5.70 -5.16 -6.19
CA CYS A 284 -6.73 -4.87 -5.21
C CYS A 284 -7.03 -3.37 -5.11
N SER A 285 -8.00 -3.00 -4.27
CA SER A 285 -8.36 -1.60 -4.01
C SER A 285 -7.20 -0.77 -3.44
N GLY A 286 -6.29 -1.40 -2.70
CA GLY A 286 -5.15 -0.74 -2.07
C GLY A 286 -5.50 0.07 -0.83
N THR A 287 -6.65 -0.17 -0.19
CA THR A 287 -7.13 0.61 0.97
C THR A 287 -6.22 0.53 2.20
N GLY A 288 -5.32 -0.45 2.25
CA GLY A 288 -4.27 -0.53 3.28
C GLY A 288 -3.07 0.39 3.06
N THR A 289 -3.02 1.14 1.94
CA THR A 289 -1.86 1.96 1.55
C THR A 289 -2.17 3.45 1.41
N LEU A 290 -3.28 3.94 1.98
CA LEU A 290 -3.77 5.30 1.76
C LEU A 290 -2.82 6.39 2.26
N ALA A 291 -2.00 6.13 3.25
CA ALA A 291 -0.97 7.06 3.68
C ALA A 291 0.02 7.40 2.56
N ARG A 292 0.29 6.43 1.66
CA ARG A 292 1.17 6.58 0.49
C ARG A 292 0.41 6.95 -0.77
N ASN A 293 -0.83 6.46 -0.93
CA ASN A 293 -1.67 6.57 -2.11
C ASN A 293 -3.03 7.21 -1.77
N PRO A 294 -3.07 8.47 -1.26
CA PRO A 294 -4.29 9.10 -0.76
C PRO A 294 -5.34 9.37 -1.85
N GLU A 295 -4.99 9.30 -3.14
CA GLU A 295 -5.93 9.41 -4.26
C GLU A 295 -6.91 8.24 -4.29
N ILE A 296 -6.56 7.09 -3.77
CA ILE A 296 -7.40 5.89 -3.78
C ILE A 296 -8.73 6.17 -3.09
N LYS A 297 -8.72 6.82 -1.92
CA LYS A 297 -9.95 7.09 -1.16
C LYS A 297 -10.96 7.99 -1.88
N TRP A 298 -10.53 8.71 -2.94
CA TRP A 298 -11.39 9.59 -3.73
C TRP A 298 -11.79 9.03 -5.09
N ARG A 299 -11.04 8.03 -5.57
CA ARG A 299 -11.29 7.35 -6.84
C ARG A 299 -12.11 6.10 -6.65
N LEU A 300 -11.83 5.34 -5.59
CA LEU A 300 -12.52 4.09 -5.29
C LEU A 300 -13.99 4.34 -4.93
N GLN A 301 -14.85 3.52 -5.51
CA GLN A 301 -16.28 3.49 -5.22
C GLN A 301 -16.67 2.14 -4.60
N PRO A 302 -17.74 2.05 -3.81
CA PRO A 302 -18.20 0.79 -3.21
C PRO A 302 -18.41 -0.33 -4.24
N GLU A 303 -18.90 0.02 -5.44
CA GLU A 303 -19.20 -0.91 -6.54
C GLU A 303 -17.93 -1.54 -7.12
N ASP A 304 -16.79 -0.85 -7.11
CA ASP A 304 -15.51 -1.36 -7.62
C ASP A 304 -15.04 -2.61 -6.86
N LEU A 305 -15.45 -2.75 -5.60
CA LEU A 305 -15.03 -3.87 -4.74
C LEU A 305 -15.57 -5.22 -5.23
N GLU A 306 -16.75 -5.25 -5.82
CA GLU A 306 -17.32 -6.47 -6.36
C GLU A 306 -16.58 -6.94 -7.62
N ASP A 307 -16.26 -6.01 -8.52
CA ASP A 307 -15.46 -6.30 -9.71
C ASP A 307 -14.05 -6.77 -9.35
N LEU A 308 -13.43 -6.17 -8.33
CA LEU A 308 -12.13 -6.57 -7.83
C LEU A 308 -12.19 -7.98 -7.23
N ARG A 309 -13.21 -8.27 -6.40
CA ARG A 309 -13.43 -9.60 -5.81
C ARG A 309 -13.55 -10.67 -6.88
N ALA A 310 -14.37 -10.45 -7.89
CA ALA A 310 -14.58 -11.42 -8.97
C ALA A 310 -13.27 -11.72 -9.73
N ARG A 311 -12.46 -10.70 -10.01
CA ARG A 311 -11.14 -10.88 -10.65
C ARG A 311 -10.17 -11.63 -9.75
N GLN A 312 -10.11 -11.27 -8.48
CA GLN A 312 -9.23 -11.91 -7.49
C GLN A 312 -9.58 -13.39 -7.30
N PHE A 313 -10.87 -13.70 -7.24
CA PHE A 313 -11.37 -15.09 -7.21
C PHE A 313 -10.87 -15.87 -8.43
N ALA A 314 -11.04 -15.34 -9.64
CA ALA A 314 -10.62 -16.00 -10.88
C ALA A 314 -9.09 -16.23 -10.93
N ILE A 315 -8.30 -15.24 -10.48
CA ILE A 315 -6.84 -15.35 -10.42
C ILE A 315 -6.43 -16.42 -9.39
N LEU A 316 -6.99 -16.37 -8.18
CA LEU A 316 -6.66 -17.34 -7.12
C LEU A 316 -7.02 -18.76 -7.53
N ARG A 317 -8.21 -18.98 -8.12
CA ARG A 317 -8.64 -20.27 -8.65
C ARG A 317 -7.67 -20.82 -9.70
N SER A 318 -7.23 -19.97 -10.63
CA SER A 318 -6.25 -20.35 -11.64
C SER A 318 -4.89 -20.69 -11.03
N ALA A 319 -4.43 -19.91 -10.05
CA ALA A 319 -3.16 -20.13 -9.38
C ALA A 319 -3.11 -21.44 -8.59
N LEU A 320 -4.21 -21.87 -7.98
CA LEU A 320 -4.31 -23.12 -7.25
C LEU A 320 -3.99 -24.33 -8.15
N THR A 321 -4.35 -24.27 -9.43
CA THR A 321 -4.03 -25.36 -10.38
C THR A 321 -2.54 -25.53 -10.62
N GLN A 322 -1.73 -24.52 -10.35
CA GLN A 322 -0.29 -24.51 -10.58
C GLN A 322 0.52 -25.11 -9.41
N VAL A 323 -0.10 -25.31 -8.25
CA VAL A 323 0.55 -25.79 -7.04
C VAL A 323 0.85 -27.30 -7.17
N ALA A 324 2.09 -27.70 -6.85
CA ALA A 324 2.49 -29.11 -6.75
C ALA A 324 1.82 -29.80 -5.54
N PRO A 325 1.67 -31.14 -5.54
CA PRO A 325 1.34 -31.88 -4.32
C PRO A 325 2.33 -31.54 -3.19
N GLY A 326 1.86 -31.26 -1.98
CA GLY A 326 2.66 -30.78 -0.85
C GLY A 326 3.15 -29.32 -0.98
N GLY A 327 2.82 -28.67 -2.09
CA GLY A 327 3.15 -27.25 -2.33
C GLY A 327 2.22 -26.30 -1.59
N ARG A 328 2.66 -25.03 -1.48
CA ARG A 328 1.91 -23.97 -0.80
C ARG A 328 1.67 -22.78 -1.71
N LEU A 329 0.50 -22.17 -1.57
CA LEU A 329 0.12 -20.92 -2.21
C LEU A 329 -0.17 -19.87 -1.14
N ILE A 330 0.39 -18.68 -1.32
CA ILE A 330 0.11 -17.50 -0.52
C ILE A 330 -0.73 -16.53 -1.35
N TYR A 331 -1.98 -16.33 -0.95
CA TYR A 331 -2.84 -15.28 -1.45
C TYR A 331 -2.61 -14.02 -0.63
N SER A 332 -2.41 -12.86 -1.26
CA SER A 332 -2.22 -11.59 -0.55
C SER A 332 -2.84 -10.40 -1.26
N THR A 333 -3.21 -9.39 -0.46
CA THR A 333 -3.67 -8.07 -0.90
C THR A 333 -3.11 -6.98 0.00
N CYS A 334 -3.00 -5.76 -0.51
CA CYS A 334 -2.82 -4.55 0.30
C CYS A 334 -4.17 -3.84 0.58
N SER A 335 -5.24 -4.62 0.74
CA SER A 335 -6.59 -4.13 1.02
C SER A 335 -7.01 -4.41 2.45
N LEU A 336 -7.77 -3.49 3.05
CA LEU A 336 -8.45 -3.67 4.34
C LEU A 336 -9.86 -4.25 4.17
N GLU A 337 -10.33 -4.44 2.95
CA GLU A 337 -11.70 -4.81 2.65
C GLU A 337 -11.92 -6.32 2.76
N LYS A 338 -12.87 -6.73 3.62
CA LYS A 338 -13.23 -8.14 3.77
C LYS A 338 -13.66 -8.78 2.44
N ALA A 339 -14.29 -8.00 1.56
CA ALA A 339 -14.72 -8.44 0.24
C ALA A 339 -13.57 -8.99 -0.62
N GLU A 340 -12.39 -8.38 -0.53
CA GLU A 340 -11.19 -8.74 -1.30
C GLU A 340 -10.29 -9.75 -0.57
N ASN A 341 -10.58 -10.05 0.67
CA ASN A 341 -9.76 -10.84 1.58
C ASN A 341 -10.45 -12.14 1.98
N GLU A 342 -11.07 -12.17 3.15
CA GLU A 342 -11.71 -13.35 3.70
C GLU A 342 -12.78 -13.92 2.76
N ASN A 343 -13.60 -13.08 2.13
CA ASN A 343 -14.67 -13.55 1.26
C ASN A 343 -14.13 -14.25 0.00
N VAL A 344 -13.02 -13.78 -0.59
CA VAL A 344 -12.38 -14.46 -1.73
C VAL A 344 -11.85 -15.83 -1.32
N VAL A 345 -11.20 -15.91 -0.14
CA VAL A 345 -10.66 -17.16 0.40
C VAL A 345 -11.77 -18.16 0.70
N GLU A 346 -12.85 -17.72 1.37
CA GLU A 346 -14.01 -18.53 1.71
C GLU A 346 -14.68 -19.10 0.45
N GLU A 347 -14.89 -18.26 -0.58
CA GLU A 347 -15.53 -18.67 -1.83
C GLU A 347 -14.70 -19.72 -2.59
N VAL A 348 -13.37 -19.54 -2.66
CA VAL A 348 -12.48 -20.51 -3.29
C VAL A 348 -12.44 -21.83 -2.53
N LEU A 349 -12.45 -21.81 -1.20
CA LEU A 349 -12.50 -23.02 -0.38
C LEU A 349 -13.83 -23.77 -0.56
N GLU A 350 -14.94 -23.05 -0.69
CA GLU A 350 -16.24 -23.67 -0.98
C GLU A 350 -16.25 -24.34 -2.36
N GLU A 351 -15.73 -23.68 -3.38
CA GLU A 351 -15.62 -24.27 -4.72
C GLU A 351 -14.71 -25.51 -4.70
N ALA A 352 -13.55 -25.42 -4.05
CA ALA A 352 -12.61 -26.52 -3.90
C ALA A 352 -13.25 -27.75 -3.23
N ARG A 353 -14.05 -27.54 -2.18
CA ARG A 353 -14.81 -28.64 -1.50
C ARG A 353 -15.82 -29.29 -2.43
N LYS A 354 -16.57 -28.50 -3.23
CA LYS A 354 -17.55 -29.03 -4.19
C LYS A 354 -16.89 -29.87 -5.29
N GLN A 355 -15.64 -29.57 -5.63
CA GLN A 355 -14.86 -30.27 -6.65
C GLN A 355 -14.00 -31.41 -6.08
N ASN A 356 -14.14 -31.77 -4.80
CA ASN A 356 -13.28 -32.72 -4.08
C ASN A 356 -11.78 -32.40 -4.20
N SER A 357 -11.46 -31.11 -4.26
CA SER A 357 -10.09 -30.63 -4.34
C SER A 357 -9.36 -30.81 -3.01
N THR A 358 -8.07 -31.13 -3.06
CA THR A 358 -7.22 -31.47 -1.92
C THR A 358 -6.52 -30.27 -1.29
N PHE A 359 -7.12 -29.08 -1.34
CA PHE A 359 -6.55 -27.89 -0.67
C PHE A 359 -7.07 -27.71 0.73
N ARG A 360 -6.18 -27.31 1.64
CA ARG A 360 -6.53 -26.84 2.98
C ARG A 360 -5.97 -25.45 3.24
N LEU A 361 -6.71 -24.67 4.04
CA LEU A 361 -6.22 -23.43 4.61
C LEU A 361 -5.31 -23.77 5.80
N ILE A 362 -4.16 -23.14 5.87
CA ILE A 362 -3.19 -23.27 6.98
C ILE A 362 -3.25 -22.00 7.81
N ASP A 363 -3.17 -22.19 9.14
CA ASP A 363 -2.98 -21.07 10.06
C ASP A 363 -1.61 -20.41 9.80
N VAL A 364 -1.61 -19.09 9.71
CA VAL A 364 -0.37 -18.30 9.48
C VAL A 364 0.52 -18.26 10.72
N ARG A 365 -0.02 -18.50 11.91
CA ARG A 365 0.71 -18.34 13.18
C ARG A 365 1.99 -19.17 13.25
N PRO A 366 1.99 -20.47 12.92
CA PRO A 366 3.23 -21.27 12.92
C PRO A 366 4.31 -20.73 11.98
N GLU A 367 3.91 -20.09 10.86
CA GLU A 367 4.88 -19.49 9.94
C GLU A 367 5.48 -18.19 10.51
N LEU A 368 4.68 -17.39 11.24
CA LEU A 368 5.20 -16.23 11.96
C LEU A 368 6.17 -16.63 13.07
N ASP A 369 5.83 -17.67 13.84
CA ASP A 369 6.70 -18.22 14.89
C ASP A 369 8.01 -18.76 14.29
N ARG A 370 7.95 -19.39 13.11
CA ARG A 370 9.15 -19.81 12.38
C ARG A 370 10.01 -18.61 11.96
N LEU A 371 9.40 -17.58 11.37
CA LEU A 371 10.13 -16.37 10.94
C LEU A 371 10.75 -15.62 12.14
N GLU A 372 10.10 -15.63 13.31
CA GLU A 372 10.64 -15.10 14.55
C GLU A 372 11.86 -15.94 15.03
N SER A 373 11.73 -17.27 15.07
CA SER A 373 12.82 -18.17 15.46
C SER A 373 14.04 -18.10 14.54
N GLU A 374 13.82 -17.82 13.26
CA GLU A 374 14.88 -17.60 12.26
C GLU A 374 15.50 -16.19 12.34
N GLY A 375 14.99 -15.30 13.22
CA GLY A 375 15.44 -13.92 13.34
C GLY A 375 15.05 -13.03 12.14
N VAL A 376 14.09 -13.44 11.32
CA VAL A 376 13.55 -12.67 10.18
C VAL A 376 12.51 -11.68 10.67
N LEU A 377 11.55 -12.14 11.50
CA LEU A 377 10.54 -11.32 12.14
C LEU A 377 11.08 -10.76 13.45
N SER A 378 11.01 -9.44 13.64
CA SER A 378 11.48 -8.72 14.82
C SER A 378 10.34 -8.09 15.63
N TRP A 379 9.10 -8.28 15.21
CA TRP A 379 7.94 -7.70 15.87
C TRP A 379 7.68 -8.38 17.23
N PRO A 380 7.54 -7.60 18.34
CA PRO A 380 7.50 -8.18 19.70
C PRO A 380 6.21 -8.96 20.02
N ASP A 381 5.15 -8.78 19.22
CA ASP A 381 3.87 -9.47 19.37
C ASP A 381 3.40 -10.05 18.03
N PRO A 382 3.96 -11.19 17.59
CA PRO A 382 3.53 -11.85 16.35
C PRO A 382 2.04 -12.24 16.33
N ALA A 383 1.42 -12.41 17.52
CA ALA A 383 0.00 -12.72 17.61
C ALA A 383 -0.87 -11.58 17.11
N SER A 384 -0.47 -10.32 17.31
CA SER A 384 -1.20 -9.15 16.82
C SER A 384 -1.25 -9.07 15.29
N LEU A 385 -0.32 -9.72 14.59
CA LEU A 385 -0.29 -9.80 13.14
C LEU A 385 -1.29 -10.82 12.58
N THR A 386 -2.07 -11.49 13.43
CA THR A 386 -3.02 -12.53 13.01
C THR A 386 -4.45 -12.13 13.26
N ARG A 387 -5.35 -12.58 12.38
CA ARG A 387 -6.79 -12.51 12.57
C ARG A 387 -7.45 -13.80 12.08
N GLY A 388 -7.86 -14.66 13.01
CA GLY A 388 -8.15 -16.05 12.68
C GLY A 388 -6.92 -16.71 12.06
N PRO A 389 -7.05 -17.51 10.99
CA PRO A 389 -5.91 -18.19 10.37
C PRO A 389 -5.10 -17.28 9.41
N PHE A 390 -5.39 -15.98 9.34
CA PHE A 390 -4.85 -15.06 8.34
C PHE A 390 -3.81 -14.11 8.92
N LEU A 391 -2.83 -13.72 8.10
CA LEU A 391 -2.04 -12.52 8.36
C LEU A 391 -2.92 -11.28 8.17
N ARG A 392 -2.82 -10.35 9.11
CA ARG A 392 -3.47 -9.05 9.01
C ARG A 392 -2.59 -7.96 9.63
N THR A 393 -2.06 -7.07 8.83
CA THR A 393 -1.50 -5.81 9.32
C THR A 393 -2.51 -4.68 9.14
N LEU A 394 -2.55 -3.75 10.11
CA LEU A 394 -3.43 -2.59 10.08
C LEU A 394 -2.60 -1.31 10.25
N PRO A 395 -2.74 -0.32 9.35
CA PRO A 395 -2.04 0.97 9.48
C PRO A 395 -2.35 1.65 10.81
N GLY A 396 -1.33 2.20 11.45
CA GLY A 396 -1.47 2.88 12.75
C GLY A 396 -1.48 1.96 13.97
N ILE A 397 -1.85 0.68 13.81
CA ILE A 397 -1.70 -0.37 14.82
C ILE A 397 -0.34 -1.03 14.64
N HIS A 398 -0.01 -1.38 13.41
CA HIS A 398 1.30 -1.86 13.01
C HIS A 398 2.04 -0.74 12.25
N PRO A 399 3.37 -0.64 12.38
CA PRO A 399 4.15 0.45 11.79
C PRO A 399 4.46 0.23 10.31
N CYS A 400 3.48 -0.23 9.54
CA CYS A 400 3.56 -0.58 8.12
C CYS A 400 2.21 -0.37 7.44
N ASP A 401 2.17 -0.60 6.13
CA ASP A 401 0.93 -0.61 5.35
C ASP A 401 0.01 -1.78 5.76
N GLY A 402 -1.28 -1.67 5.44
CA GLY A 402 -2.26 -2.71 5.70
C GLY A 402 -2.19 -3.82 4.66
N PHE A 403 -1.96 -5.05 5.12
CA PHE A 403 -1.91 -6.24 4.27
C PHE A 403 -2.75 -7.37 4.84
N PHE A 404 -3.17 -8.23 3.95
CA PHE A 404 -3.79 -9.51 4.24
C PHE A 404 -3.00 -10.62 3.55
N ALA A 405 -2.87 -11.79 4.20
CA ALA A 405 -2.45 -13.01 3.52
C ALA A 405 -3.12 -14.25 4.10
N ALA A 406 -3.38 -15.21 3.19
CA ALA A 406 -3.89 -16.55 3.48
C ALA A 406 -2.94 -17.59 2.87
N ILE A 407 -2.71 -18.70 3.57
CA ILE A 407 -1.83 -19.79 3.13
C ILE A 407 -2.68 -21.00 2.80
N PHE A 408 -2.58 -21.49 1.57
CA PHE A 408 -3.16 -22.74 1.12
C PHE A 408 -2.07 -23.81 0.95
N GLU A 409 -2.38 -25.04 1.31
CA GLU A 409 -1.51 -26.20 1.06
C GLU A 409 -2.27 -27.24 0.24
N LYS A 410 -1.63 -27.78 -0.77
CA LYS A 410 -2.15 -28.88 -1.57
C LYS A 410 -1.73 -30.20 -0.94
N LEU A 411 -2.72 -31.03 -0.58
CA LEU A 411 -2.51 -32.35 0.01
C LEU A 411 -2.09 -33.39 -1.03
#